data_7120a6464710d62b558135e722e0da19
#
_entry.id   7120a6464710d62b558135e722e0da19
#
_cell.length_a   1.000
_cell.length_b   1.000
_cell.length_c   1.000
_cell.angle_alpha   90.00
_cell.angle_beta   90.00
_cell.angle_gamma   90.00
#
_symmetry.space_group_name_H-M   'P 1'
#
loop_
_entity.id
_entity.type
_entity.pdbx_description
1 polymer ?
#
loop_
_entity_poly.entity_id
_entity_poly.type
_entity_poly.pdbx_seq_one_letter_code
_entity_poly.pdbx_strand_id
1 'polypeptide(L)'
;MITKIYFIEDSFDYNGENLNDNFIAGSEKTLINITNELGKNKSLLIKVFNKTSIPKIINNVYWHNISQIDRDDKPDFLISMSDANLFYKLNGRKNFLWSHSVQNLEKFIRKKQLIPFIKFRPVMILEGDYHFKSRGLLTSFFGKKILKIAPDYDFINTKIDINFIPPQNAIFTTRSDRNLQFLIKSWFKIKINSTNAQLHINPPYTLSNIEKEKNIILRIKGDKKLLIKDLLNTRLFLSPGHIGEVFCLAAEEARELCIPIVTMGHGSLYERVEHNVTGYIAQNENDFIKYSNDILNDDEIFINLKKNLLQKKNTR
;
A
#
# COMPACT_ATOMS: atom_id res chain seq x y z
N MET A 1 -12.71 32.02 6.16
CA MET A 1 -12.35 31.75 4.73
C MET A 1 -12.32 30.23 4.55
N ILE A 2 -12.99 29.71 3.52
CA ILE A 2 -13.00 28.26 3.21
C ILE A 2 -11.80 27.97 2.33
N THR A 3 -10.96 27.02 2.73
CA THR A 3 -9.80 26.56 1.93
C THR A 3 -10.26 25.49 0.93
N LYS A 4 -10.00 25.70 -0.35
CA LYS A 4 -10.36 24.77 -1.43
C LYS A 4 -9.20 23.78 -1.68
N ILE A 5 -9.45 22.49 -1.45
CA ILE A 5 -8.50 21.41 -1.73
C ILE A 5 -9.13 20.44 -2.73
N TYR A 6 -8.55 20.37 -3.93
CA TYR A 6 -9.09 19.54 -4.99
C TYR A 6 -8.09 18.42 -5.35
N PHE A 7 -8.63 17.24 -5.58
CA PHE A 7 -7.91 16.09 -6.09
C PHE A 7 -8.34 15.82 -7.53
N ILE A 8 -7.39 15.44 -8.37
CA ILE A 8 -7.66 15.11 -9.76
C ILE A 8 -6.92 13.82 -10.14
N GLU A 9 -7.64 12.88 -10.73
CA GLU A 9 -7.08 11.64 -11.24
C GLU A 9 -7.87 11.13 -12.45
N ASP A 10 -7.29 10.22 -13.25
CA ASP A 10 -7.88 9.76 -14.51
C ASP A 10 -7.73 8.24 -14.69
N SER A 11 -7.94 7.45 -13.59
CA SER A 11 -7.80 5.99 -13.63
C SER A 11 -9.06 5.30 -14.17
N PHE A 12 -10.07 5.13 -13.35
CA PHE A 12 -11.31 4.42 -13.66
C PHE A 12 -12.50 5.01 -12.89
N ASP A 13 -13.69 4.44 -13.09
CA ASP A 13 -14.93 4.89 -12.45
C ASP A 13 -15.00 4.41 -11.00
N TYR A 14 -14.98 5.34 -10.04
CA TYR A 14 -15.25 5.10 -8.62
C TYR A 14 -15.56 6.41 -7.87
N ASN A 15 -16.08 6.30 -6.66
CA ASN A 15 -16.28 7.40 -5.73
C ASN A 15 -16.11 6.95 -4.27
N GLY A 16 -16.46 7.78 -3.30
CA GLY A 16 -16.28 7.50 -1.87
C GLY A 16 -17.08 6.30 -1.32
N GLU A 17 -18.10 5.81 -2.04
CA GLU A 17 -18.86 4.62 -1.62
C GLU A 17 -18.11 3.32 -1.90
N ASN A 18 -17.16 3.34 -2.84
CA ASN A 18 -16.45 2.14 -3.31
C ASN A 18 -15.30 1.69 -2.39
N LEU A 19 -15.12 2.28 -1.21
CA LEU A 19 -14.00 2.00 -0.30
C LEU A 19 -13.78 0.50 -0.03
N ASN A 20 -14.87 -0.25 0.07
CA ASN A 20 -14.83 -1.68 0.39
C ASN A 20 -14.90 -2.59 -0.84
N ASP A 21 -14.97 -2.02 -2.04
CA ASP A 21 -15.11 -2.79 -3.26
C ASP A 21 -13.79 -3.49 -3.62
N ASN A 22 -13.94 -4.69 -4.16
CA ASN A 22 -12.81 -5.57 -4.44
C ASN A 22 -11.92 -5.10 -5.60
N PHE A 23 -12.44 -4.23 -6.49
CA PHE A 23 -11.69 -3.69 -7.63
C PHE A 23 -10.85 -2.46 -7.27
N ILE A 24 -11.10 -1.83 -6.10
CA ILE A 24 -10.37 -0.66 -5.63
C ILE A 24 -8.98 -1.07 -5.13
N ALA A 25 -7.94 -0.44 -5.68
CA ALA A 25 -6.56 -0.68 -5.26
C ALA A 25 -6.14 0.24 -4.09
N GLY A 26 -4.92 0.06 -3.59
CA GLY A 26 -4.43 0.77 -2.41
C GLY A 26 -4.37 2.29 -2.56
N SER A 27 -4.02 2.80 -3.76
CA SER A 27 -3.95 4.25 -4.05
C SER A 27 -5.32 4.92 -3.95
N GLU A 28 -6.34 4.30 -4.53
CA GLU A 28 -7.71 4.80 -4.54
C GLU A 28 -8.32 4.70 -3.13
N LYS A 29 -8.09 3.59 -2.42
CA LYS A 29 -8.50 3.47 -1.00
C LYS A 29 -7.88 4.57 -0.15
N THR A 30 -6.61 4.85 -0.35
CA THR A 30 -5.90 5.92 0.37
C THR A 30 -6.50 7.29 0.04
N LEU A 31 -6.82 7.56 -1.24
CA LEU A 31 -7.50 8.80 -1.64
C LEU A 31 -8.86 8.94 -0.97
N ILE A 32 -9.70 7.89 -1.00
CA ILE A 32 -11.02 7.91 -0.35
C ILE A 32 -10.88 8.18 1.16
N ASN A 33 -9.98 7.49 1.85
CA ASN A 33 -9.79 7.66 3.28
C ASN A 33 -9.30 9.07 3.64
N ILE A 34 -8.31 9.60 2.93
CA ILE A 34 -7.79 10.95 3.18
C ILE A 34 -8.86 12.01 2.91
N THR A 35 -9.59 11.89 1.81
CA THR A 35 -10.63 12.87 1.47
C THR A 35 -11.79 12.81 2.46
N ASN A 36 -12.18 11.63 2.94
CA ASN A 36 -13.18 11.48 4.00
C ASN A 36 -12.73 12.13 5.31
N GLU A 37 -11.45 11.98 5.71
CA GLU A 37 -10.92 12.65 6.89
C GLU A 37 -10.89 14.18 6.74
N LEU A 38 -10.42 14.67 5.59
CA LEU A 38 -10.44 16.10 5.29
C LEU A 38 -11.86 16.67 5.27
N GLY A 39 -12.85 15.92 4.77
CA GLY A 39 -14.25 16.32 4.71
C GLY A 39 -14.93 16.52 6.08
N LYS A 40 -14.34 15.98 7.16
CA LYS A 40 -14.80 16.25 8.54
C LYS A 40 -14.56 17.70 8.97
N ASN A 41 -13.59 18.38 8.37
CA ASN A 41 -13.28 19.77 8.69
C ASN A 41 -14.12 20.74 7.84
N LYS A 42 -15.10 21.39 8.49
CA LYS A 42 -16.03 22.34 7.84
C LYS A 42 -15.36 23.61 7.25
N SER A 43 -14.09 23.88 7.58
CA SER A 43 -13.34 24.99 6.97
C SER A 43 -12.71 24.61 5.63
N LEU A 44 -12.84 23.36 5.20
CA LEU A 44 -12.31 22.85 3.94
C LEU A 44 -13.44 22.56 2.95
N LEU A 45 -13.24 22.90 1.68
CA LEU A 45 -14.04 22.44 0.56
C LEU A 45 -13.24 21.42 -0.23
N ILE A 46 -13.64 20.14 -0.15
CA ILE A 46 -12.96 19.03 -0.78
C ILE A 46 -13.71 18.62 -2.05
N LYS A 47 -13.05 18.66 -3.20
CA LYS A 47 -13.57 18.10 -4.45
C LYS A 47 -12.62 17.04 -4.99
N VAL A 48 -13.17 15.96 -5.52
CA VAL A 48 -12.44 14.93 -6.27
C VAL A 48 -12.97 14.89 -7.69
N PHE A 49 -12.10 15.09 -8.66
CA PHE A 49 -12.40 14.96 -10.08
C PHE A 49 -11.76 13.69 -10.63
N ASN A 50 -12.57 12.71 -10.97
CA ASN A 50 -12.13 11.46 -11.57
C ASN A 50 -13.10 10.98 -12.67
N LYS A 51 -13.08 9.70 -13.01
CA LYS A 51 -14.01 9.13 -14.01
C LYS A 51 -15.35 8.71 -13.43
N THR A 52 -15.74 9.18 -12.23
CA THR A 52 -17.04 8.79 -11.66
C THR A 52 -18.18 9.08 -12.65
N SER A 53 -18.99 8.06 -12.92
CA SER A 53 -20.19 8.17 -13.74
C SER A 53 -21.35 8.84 -12.99
N ILE A 54 -21.32 8.80 -11.66
CA ILE A 54 -22.37 9.32 -10.79
C ILE A 54 -21.77 10.38 -9.84
N PRO A 55 -21.85 11.68 -10.20
CA PRO A 55 -21.46 12.76 -9.31
C PRO A 55 -22.28 12.73 -8.01
N LYS A 56 -21.61 12.82 -6.86
CA LYS A 56 -22.25 12.66 -5.55
C LYS A 56 -21.48 13.38 -4.45
N ILE A 57 -22.16 13.79 -3.39
CA ILE A 57 -21.53 14.26 -2.16
C ILE A 57 -21.52 13.09 -1.16
N ILE A 58 -20.33 12.69 -0.71
CA ILE A 58 -20.13 11.60 0.22
C ILE A 58 -19.20 12.10 1.33
N ASN A 59 -19.61 12.03 2.59
CA ASN A 59 -18.82 12.49 3.74
C ASN A 59 -18.27 13.93 3.60
N ASN A 60 -19.09 14.86 3.06
CA ASN A 60 -18.71 16.24 2.72
C ASN A 60 -17.62 16.36 1.64
N VAL A 61 -17.37 15.32 0.88
CA VAL A 61 -16.49 15.31 -0.29
C VAL A 61 -17.34 15.33 -1.55
N TYR A 62 -17.05 16.28 -2.45
CA TYR A 62 -17.77 16.42 -3.71
C TYR A 62 -17.05 15.60 -4.79
N TRP A 63 -17.66 14.51 -5.22
CA TRP A 63 -17.18 13.66 -6.31
C TRP A 63 -17.78 14.11 -7.63
N HIS A 64 -16.94 14.46 -8.60
CA HIS A 64 -17.35 14.94 -9.91
C HIS A 64 -16.66 14.16 -11.03
N ASN A 65 -17.34 14.05 -12.16
CA ASN A 65 -16.66 13.57 -13.36
C ASN A 65 -15.60 14.58 -13.81
N ILE A 66 -14.46 14.08 -14.24
CA ILE A 66 -13.33 14.90 -14.70
C ILE A 66 -13.67 15.79 -15.90
N SER A 67 -14.72 15.45 -16.67
CA SER A 67 -15.25 16.29 -17.76
C SER A 67 -15.99 17.53 -17.27
N GLN A 68 -16.40 17.57 -16.00
CA GLN A 68 -17.14 18.66 -15.37
C GLN A 68 -16.23 19.72 -14.72
N ILE A 69 -14.93 19.63 -14.98
CA ILE A 69 -13.99 20.64 -14.46
C ILE A 69 -14.29 22.01 -15.03
N ASP A 70 -14.57 22.95 -14.15
CA ASP A 70 -14.55 24.37 -14.48
C ASP A 70 -13.11 24.89 -14.39
N ARG A 71 -12.55 25.33 -15.50
CA ARG A 71 -11.17 25.82 -15.59
C ARG A 71 -10.94 27.15 -14.88
N ASP A 72 -12.02 27.91 -14.62
CA ASP A 72 -11.98 29.18 -13.92
C ASP A 72 -12.02 28.98 -12.39
N ASP A 73 -12.46 27.83 -11.90
CA ASP A 73 -12.41 27.50 -10.47
C ASP A 73 -10.97 27.18 -10.04
N LYS A 74 -10.34 28.14 -9.35
CA LYS A 74 -8.95 27.98 -8.88
C LYS A 74 -8.92 27.53 -7.43
N PRO A 75 -8.61 26.24 -7.15
CA PRO A 75 -8.41 25.77 -5.78
C PRO A 75 -7.14 26.37 -5.16
N ASP A 76 -7.11 26.46 -3.83
CA ASP A 76 -5.91 26.85 -3.10
C ASP A 76 -4.83 25.76 -3.24
N PHE A 77 -5.25 24.49 -3.18
CA PHE A 77 -4.38 23.32 -3.37
C PHE A 77 -4.99 22.37 -4.39
N LEU A 78 -4.23 22.04 -5.42
CA LEU A 78 -4.57 20.99 -6.37
C LEU A 78 -3.59 19.83 -6.24
N ILE A 79 -4.12 18.63 -5.99
CA ILE A 79 -3.36 17.39 -5.86
C ILE A 79 -3.68 16.51 -7.07
N SER A 80 -2.69 16.30 -7.95
CA SER A 80 -2.80 15.35 -9.05
C SER A 80 -2.24 13.98 -8.66
N MET A 81 -3.02 12.94 -8.93
CA MET A 81 -2.64 11.55 -8.62
C MET A 81 -1.80 10.98 -9.76
N SER A 82 -0.49 10.87 -9.55
CA SER A 82 0.49 10.20 -10.44
C SER A 82 0.60 10.72 -11.87
N ASP A 83 -0.15 11.75 -12.29
CA ASP A 83 -0.12 12.29 -13.65
C ASP A 83 -0.03 13.82 -13.71
N ALA A 84 1.13 14.32 -14.13
CA ALA A 84 1.34 15.77 -14.28
C ALA A 84 0.57 16.38 -15.45
N ASN A 85 0.09 15.60 -16.44
CA ASN A 85 -0.72 16.12 -17.55
C ASN A 85 -2.06 16.69 -17.06
N LEU A 86 -2.57 16.23 -15.94
CA LEU A 86 -3.83 16.69 -15.40
C LEU A 86 -3.82 18.17 -14.98
N PHE A 87 -2.64 18.76 -14.75
CA PHE A 87 -2.50 20.19 -14.51
C PHE A 87 -2.90 21.06 -15.72
N TYR A 88 -2.99 20.51 -16.93
CA TYR A 88 -3.57 21.21 -18.08
C TYR A 88 -5.11 21.29 -18.02
N LYS A 89 -5.75 20.37 -17.29
CA LYS A 89 -7.22 20.39 -17.12
C LYS A 89 -7.64 21.37 -16.03
N LEU A 90 -6.87 21.39 -14.91
CA LEU A 90 -7.10 22.27 -13.77
C LEU A 90 -5.76 22.67 -13.16
N ASN A 91 -5.65 23.93 -12.72
CA ASN A 91 -4.45 24.47 -12.09
C ASN A 91 -4.82 25.20 -10.79
N GLY A 92 -4.20 24.83 -9.69
CA GLY A 92 -4.39 25.45 -8.38
C GLY A 92 -3.42 26.59 -8.10
N ARG A 93 -3.66 27.35 -7.02
CA ARG A 93 -2.68 28.32 -6.51
C ARG A 93 -1.36 27.62 -6.13
N LYS A 94 -1.47 26.40 -5.59
CA LYS A 94 -0.35 25.52 -5.32
C LYS A 94 -0.65 24.12 -5.81
N ASN A 95 0.26 23.57 -6.64
CA ASN A 95 0.10 22.26 -7.24
C ASN A 95 0.94 21.22 -6.50
N PHE A 96 0.37 20.01 -6.35
CA PHE A 96 1.04 18.85 -5.81
C PHE A 96 0.88 17.67 -6.77
N LEU A 97 1.95 16.91 -6.94
CA LEU A 97 1.93 15.63 -7.63
C LEU A 97 2.12 14.51 -6.61
N TRP A 98 1.04 13.80 -6.28
CA TRP A 98 1.11 12.66 -5.39
C TRP A 98 1.48 11.42 -6.18
N SER A 99 2.70 10.95 -5.98
CA SER A 99 3.25 9.83 -6.71
C SER A 99 3.05 8.52 -5.97
N HIS A 100 2.53 7.49 -6.66
CA HIS A 100 2.39 6.11 -6.16
C HIS A 100 3.39 5.15 -6.81
N SER A 101 4.49 5.68 -7.33
CA SER A 101 5.52 4.86 -8.00
C SER A 101 6.81 5.65 -8.13
N VAL A 102 7.92 4.94 -8.29
CA VAL A 102 9.21 5.58 -8.57
C VAL A 102 9.10 6.49 -9.79
N GLN A 103 9.51 7.75 -9.62
CA GLN A 103 9.52 8.78 -10.66
C GLN A 103 10.93 9.01 -11.15
N ASN A 104 11.22 8.61 -12.38
CA ASN A 104 12.48 8.87 -13.06
C ASN A 104 12.23 9.62 -14.39
N LEU A 105 13.32 10.13 -14.99
CA LEU A 105 13.24 10.90 -16.22
C LEU A 105 12.64 10.10 -17.37
N GLU A 106 13.02 8.84 -17.53
CA GLU A 106 12.48 7.93 -18.55
C GLU A 106 10.95 7.83 -18.47
N LYS A 107 10.42 7.65 -17.24
CA LYS A 107 8.97 7.55 -17.02
C LYS A 107 8.25 8.86 -17.36
N PHE A 108 8.83 10.01 -17.01
CA PHE A 108 8.27 11.32 -17.38
C PHE A 108 8.22 11.51 -18.91
N ILE A 109 9.28 11.11 -19.62
CA ILE A 109 9.33 11.18 -21.10
C ILE A 109 8.31 10.22 -21.70
N ARG A 110 8.34 8.94 -21.30
CA ARG A 110 7.45 7.90 -21.82
C ARG A 110 5.97 8.22 -21.61
N LYS A 111 5.62 8.81 -20.47
CA LYS A 111 4.25 9.25 -20.17
C LYS A 111 3.93 10.67 -20.62
N LYS A 112 4.82 11.33 -21.35
CA LYS A 112 4.68 12.72 -21.81
C LYS A 112 4.39 13.73 -20.67
N GLN A 113 4.87 13.43 -19.47
CA GLN A 113 4.64 14.27 -18.28
C GLN A 113 5.75 15.28 -18.00
N LEU A 114 6.87 15.24 -18.74
CA LEU A 114 8.04 16.08 -18.49
C LEU A 114 7.70 17.59 -18.63
N ILE A 115 7.05 17.95 -19.74
CA ILE A 115 6.70 19.36 -20.01
C ILE A 115 5.74 19.92 -18.96
N PRO A 116 4.58 19.29 -18.66
CA PRO A 116 3.71 19.80 -17.61
C PRO A 116 4.37 19.81 -16.24
N PHE A 117 5.21 18.82 -15.91
CA PHE A 117 5.93 18.80 -14.65
C PHE A 117 6.86 20.00 -14.49
N ILE A 118 7.63 20.36 -15.54
CA ILE A 118 8.49 21.54 -15.52
C ILE A 118 7.68 22.82 -15.51
N LYS A 119 6.60 22.90 -16.30
CA LYS A 119 5.75 24.08 -16.43
C LYS A 119 5.03 24.44 -15.13
N PHE A 120 4.38 23.45 -14.50
CA PHE A 120 3.55 23.67 -13.31
C PHE A 120 4.30 23.55 -11.99
N ARG A 121 5.53 23.05 -12.02
CA ARG A 121 6.46 22.94 -10.88
C ARG A 121 5.79 22.40 -9.59
N PRO A 122 5.08 21.26 -9.65
CA PRO A 122 4.35 20.76 -8.49
C PRO A 122 5.29 20.37 -7.36
N VAL A 123 4.83 20.51 -6.12
CA VAL A 123 5.46 19.89 -4.97
C VAL A 123 5.19 18.39 -5.02
N MET A 124 6.23 17.56 -4.95
CA MET A 124 6.06 16.11 -4.93
C MET A 124 5.56 15.62 -3.58
N ILE A 125 4.49 14.83 -3.55
CA ILE A 125 4.08 14.05 -2.39
C ILE A 125 4.61 12.63 -2.56
N LEU A 126 5.42 12.17 -1.61
CA LEU A 126 6.11 10.89 -1.60
C LEU A 126 5.69 10.07 -0.37
N GLU A 127 5.71 8.75 -0.45
CA GLU A 127 5.10 7.85 0.53
C GLU A 127 6.08 7.25 1.55
N GLY A 128 7.33 7.64 1.55
CA GLY A 128 8.35 7.18 2.48
C GLY A 128 9.76 7.56 2.08
N ASP A 129 10.73 7.18 2.88
CA ASP A 129 12.13 7.50 2.66
C ASP A 129 12.71 6.73 1.45
N TYR A 130 12.31 5.47 1.25
CA TYR A 130 12.68 4.73 0.05
C TYR A 130 12.18 5.44 -1.21
N HIS A 131 10.92 5.84 -1.22
CA HIS A 131 10.35 6.59 -2.33
C HIS A 131 11.10 7.91 -2.57
N PHE A 132 11.49 8.58 -1.50
CA PHE A 132 12.29 9.79 -1.57
C PHE A 132 13.69 9.54 -2.13
N LYS A 133 14.38 8.48 -1.69
CA LYS A 133 15.74 8.12 -2.15
C LYS A 133 15.75 7.59 -3.58
N SER A 134 14.69 6.87 -3.98
CA SER A 134 14.57 6.25 -5.31
C SER A 134 14.10 7.21 -6.42
N ARG A 135 13.77 8.47 -6.08
CA ARG A 135 13.37 9.46 -7.09
C ARG A 135 14.52 9.83 -8.00
N GLY A 136 14.21 10.08 -9.27
CA GLY A 136 15.21 10.54 -10.25
C GLY A 136 15.74 11.94 -9.95
N LEU A 137 16.92 12.27 -10.46
CA LEU A 137 17.60 13.55 -10.27
C LEU A 137 16.70 14.75 -10.64
N LEU A 138 15.95 14.66 -11.74
CA LEU A 138 15.03 15.72 -12.17
C LEU A 138 14.08 16.15 -11.05
N THR A 139 13.47 15.18 -10.35
CA THR A 139 12.51 15.47 -9.29
C THR A 139 13.14 16.02 -8.01
N SER A 140 14.47 15.90 -7.85
CA SER A 140 15.18 16.44 -6.69
C SER A 140 15.25 17.96 -6.66
N PHE A 141 15.11 18.63 -7.81
CA PHE A 141 15.07 20.09 -7.90
C PHE A 141 13.74 20.72 -7.52
N PHE A 142 12.70 19.89 -7.33
CA PHE A 142 11.36 20.36 -6.99
C PHE A 142 11.07 20.17 -5.50
N GLY A 143 10.20 21.02 -4.96
CA GLY A 143 9.74 20.87 -3.57
C GLY A 143 9.11 19.50 -3.33
N LYS A 144 9.25 18.99 -2.12
CA LYS A 144 8.78 17.65 -1.73
C LYS A 144 8.16 17.64 -0.35
N LYS A 145 7.20 16.76 -0.16
CA LYS A 145 6.60 16.39 1.13
C LYS A 145 6.59 14.87 1.24
N ILE A 146 6.91 14.35 2.40
CA ILE A 146 6.75 12.94 2.71
C ILE A 146 5.43 12.80 3.44
N LEU A 147 4.52 11.99 2.88
CA LEU A 147 3.26 11.63 3.50
C LEU A 147 3.44 10.27 4.18
N LYS A 148 3.25 10.24 5.50
CA LYS A 148 3.18 8.97 6.23
C LYS A 148 1.77 8.42 6.04
N ILE A 149 1.65 7.38 5.22
CA ILE A 149 0.39 6.68 5.01
C ILE A 149 0.22 5.69 6.15
N ALA A 150 -0.97 5.64 6.73
CA ALA A 150 -1.36 4.64 7.71
C ALA A 150 -2.34 3.65 7.08
N PRO A 151 -2.42 2.41 7.58
CA PRO A 151 -3.53 1.52 7.28
C PRO A 151 -4.85 2.11 7.75
N ASP A 152 -5.93 1.50 7.30
CA ASP A 152 -7.28 1.86 7.73
C ASP A 152 -7.46 1.69 9.25
N TYR A 153 -8.34 2.51 9.84
CA TYR A 153 -8.65 2.49 11.26
C TYR A 153 -9.06 1.12 11.81
N ASP A 154 -9.66 0.26 10.98
CA ASP A 154 -10.02 -1.09 11.40
C ASP A 154 -8.78 -1.94 11.75
N PHE A 155 -7.66 -1.75 11.03
CA PHE A 155 -6.38 -2.39 11.37
C PHE A 155 -5.77 -1.78 12.63
N ILE A 156 -5.78 -0.45 12.72
CA ILE A 156 -5.18 0.28 13.86
C ILE A 156 -5.91 -0.07 15.16
N ASN A 157 -7.25 -0.11 15.14
CA ASN A 157 -8.09 -0.33 16.32
C ASN A 157 -8.29 -1.81 16.67
N THR A 158 -7.82 -2.73 15.83
CA THR A 158 -7.91 -4.16 16.12
C THR A 158 -7.11 -4.51 17.38
N LYS A 159 -7.78 -5.10 18.35
CA LYS A 159 -7.13 -5.61 19.57
C LYS A 159 -6.31 -6.86 19.25
N ILE A 160 -5.07 -6.86 19.73
CA ILE A 160 -4.13 -7.96 19.53
C ILE A 160 -4.04 -8.79 20.81
N ASP A 161 -4.41 -10.05 20.73
CA ASP A 161 -4.13 -11.01 21.79
C ASP A 161 -2.69 -11.49 21.68
N ILE A 162 -1.84 -11.06 22.60
CA ILE A 162 -0.41 -11.37 22.60
C ILE A 162 -0.13 -12.85 22.86
N ASN A 163 -1.04 -13.54 23.55
CA ASN A 163 -0.87 -14.95 23.93
C ASN A 163 -1.42 -15.91 22.86
N PHE A 164 -2.20 -15.39 21.91
CA PHE A 164 -2.71 -16.21 20.83
C PHE A 164 -1.59 -16.55 19.84
N ILE A 165 -1.33 -17.83 19.67
CA ILE A 165 -0.39 -18.38 18.68
C ILE A 165 -1.22 -18.95 17.51
N PRO A 166 -1.20 -18.31 16.33
CA PRO A 166 -1.95 -18.82 15.18
C PRO A 166 -1.34 -20.11 14.63
N PRO A 167 -2.10 -20.87 13.82
CA PRO A 167 -1.57 -21.99 13.07
C PRO A 167 -0.34 -21.62 12.24
N GLN A 168 0.40 -22.61 11.75
CA GLN A 168 1.56 -22.41 10.86
C GLN A 168 1.16 -21.89 9.48
N ASN A 169 0.40 -20.81 9.44
CA ASN A 169 -0.05 -20.17 8.20
C ASN A 169 0.87 -19.02 7.84
N ALA A 170 1.30 -18.99 6.59
CA ALA A 170 1.92 -17.84 5.97
C ALA A 170 0.94 -17.18 4.99
N ILE A 171 1.07 -15.86 4.80
CA ILE A 171 0.18 -15.10 3.92
C ILE A 171 0.96 -14.15 3.01
N PHE A 172 0.47 -13.99 1.78
CA PHE A 172 0.93 -13.01 0.80
C PHE A 172 -0.28 -12.28 0.22
N THR A 173 -0.46 -11.02 0.56
CA THR A 173 -1.62 -10.22 0.15
C THR A 173 -1.30 -9.13 -0.86
N THR A 174 -0.04 -9.01 -1.28
CA THR A 174 0.37 -8.07 -2.31
C THR A 174 0.01 -8.57 -3.73
N ARG A 175 0.26 -7.74 -4.74
CA ARG A 175 0.01 -8.08 -6.15
C ARG A 175 0.96 -9.20 -6.60
N SER A 176 0.51 -10.04 -7.51
CA SER A 176 1.31 -11.17 -8.04
C SER A 176 2.61 -10.74 -8.74
N ASP A 177 2.65 -9.52 -9.32
CA ASP A 177 3.86 -8.94 -9.93
C ASP A 177 4.93 -8.50 -8.88
N ARG A 178 4.67 -8.71 -7.59
CA ARG A 178 5.60 -8.44 -6.50
C ARG A 178 6.40 -9.67 -6.09
N ASN A 179 7.01 -10.33 -7.07
CA ASN A 179 7.84 -11.53 -6.91
C ASN A 179 7.11 -12.75 -6.33
N LEU A 180 5.82 -12.94 -6.62
CA LEU A 180 5.07 -14.12 -6.21
C LEU A 180 5.72 -15.42 -6.71
N GLN A 181 6.30 -15.42 -7.92
CA GLN A 181 6.97 -16.62 -8.47
C GLN A 181 8.20 -17.04 -7.64
N PHE A 182 8.97 -16.08 -7.14
CA PHE A 182 10.06 -16.37 -6.21
C PHE A 182 9.50 -16.98 -4.91
N LEU A 183 8.43 -16.39 -4.36
CA LEU A 183 7.81 -16.89 -3.14
C LEU A 183 7.32 -18.34 -3.31
N ILE A 184 6.65 -18.66 -4.40
CA ILE A 184 6.16 -20.04 -4.68
C ILE A 184 7.32 -21.04 -4.74
N LYS A 185 8.40 -20.70 -5.46
CA LYS A 185 9.60 -21.57 -5.50
C LYS A 185 10.23 -21.77 -4.13
N SER A 186 10.38 -20.70 -3.37
CA SER A 186 10.92 -20.78 -2.01
C SER A 186 9.98 -21.51 -1.06
N TRP A 187 8.64 -21.39 -1.25
CA TRP A 187 7.65 -22.10 -0.46
C TRP A 187 7.78 -23.62 -0.56
N PHE A 188 8.11 -24.17 -1.74
CA PHE A 188 8.33 -25.60 -1.92
C PHE A 188 9.49 -26.11 -1.04
N LYS A 189 10.52 -25.28 -0.84
CA LYS A 189 11.65 -25.59 0.04
C LYS A 189 11.29 -25.41 1.53
N ILE A 190 10.52 -24.36 1.86
CA ILE A 190 10.00 -24.11 3.22
C ILE A 190 9.16 -25.30 3.68
N LYS A 191 8.30 -25.85 2.78
CA LYS A 191 7.44 -27.01 3.07
C LYS A 191 8.18 -28.27 3.49
N ILE A 192 9.45 -28.42 3.16
CA ILE A 192 10.27 -29.58 3.57
C ILE A 192 10.38 -29.62 5.10
N ASN A 193 10.61 -28.48 5.75
CA ASN A 193 10.81 -28.38 7.20
C ASN A 193 9.54 -27.92 7.95
N SER A 194 8.54 -27.42 7.24
CA SER A 194 7.27 -26.95 7.80
C SER A 194 6.10 -27.67 7.15
N THR A 195 6.01 -28.99 7.38
CA THR A 195 5.08 -29.90 6.67
C THR A 195 3.60 -29.54 6.86
N ASN A 196 3.21 -28.98 8.00
CA ASN A 196 1.84 -28.57 8.31
C ASN A 196 1.52 -27.16 7.83
N ALA A 197 2.51 -26.37 7.43
CA ALA A 197 2.33 -24.99 7.05
C ALA A 197 1.45 -24.82 5.80
N GLN A 198 0.69 -23.72 5.74
CA GLN A 198 -0.11 -23.32 4.60
C GLN A 198 0.31 -21.93 4.12
N LEU A 199 0.36 -21.71 2.81
CA LEU A 199 0.57 -20.40 2.20
C LEU A 199 -0.73 -19.90 1.59
N HIS A 200 -1.25 -18.82 2.14
CA HIS A 200 -2.44 -18.16 1.63
C HIS A 200 -2.05 -17.01 0.70
N ILE A 201 -2.55 -17.03 -0.54
CA ILE A 201 -2.26 -15.99 -1.54
C ILE A 201 -3.55 -15.34 -2.06
N ASN A 202 -3.47 -14.07 -2.43
CA ASN A 202 -4.60 -13.34 -3.00
C ASN A 202 -4.83 -13.70 -4.47
N PRO A 203 -6.10 -13.79 -4.94
CA PRO A 203 -6.42 -13.78 -6.36
C PRO A 203 -6.10 -12.40 -6.98
N PRO A 204 -5.96 -12.27 -8.32
CA PRO A 204 -6.13 -13.37 -9.27
C PRO A 204 -4.87 -14.22 -9.39
N TYR A 205 -5.00 -15.51 -9.24
CA TYR A 205 -3.97 -16.50 -9.51
C TYR A 205 -4.64 -17.86 -9.77
N THR A 206 -4.07 -18.68 -10.64
CA THR A 206 -4.53 -20.05 -10.89
C THR A 206 -3.51 -21.03 -10.34
N LEU A 207 -3.92 -21.82 -9.36
CA LEU A 207 -3.05 -22.84 -8.75
C LEU A 207 -2.91 -24.07 -9.64
N SER A 208 -1.68 -24.51 -9.87
CA SER A 208 -1.37 -25.81 -10.40
C SER A 208 -1.63 -26.92 -9.37
N ASN A 209 -1.69 -28.18 -9.81
CA ASN A 209 -1.86 -29.32 -8.89
C ASN A 209 -0.70 -29.43 -7.89
N ILE A 210 0.54 -29.22 -8.35
CA ILE A 210 1.74 -29.24 -7.49
C ILE A 210 1.65 -28.18 -6.40
N GLU A 211 1.18 -26.97 -6.73
CA GLU A 211 1.02 -25.90 -5.74
C GLU A 211 -0.03 -26.25 -4.70
N LYS A 212 -1.14 -26.89 -5.10
CA LYS A 212 -2.17 -27.39 -4.16
C LYS A 212 -1.62 -28.46 -3.23
N GLU A 213 -0.86 -29.42 -3.75
CA GLU A 213 -0.17 -30.45 -2.96
C GLU A 213 0.84 -29.87 -1.95
N LYS A 214 1.39 -28.69 -2.25
CA LYS A 214 2.28 -27.94 -1.34
C LYS A 214 1.53 -27.02 -0.37
N ASN A 215 0.23 -27.21 -0.21
CA ASN A 215 -0.64 -26.42 0.67
C ASN A 215 -0.60 -24.90 0.35
N ILE A 216 -0.55 -24.54 -0.92
CA ILE A 216 -0.81 -23.18 -1.36
C ILE A 216 -2.30 -23.02 -1.57
N ILE A 217 -2.90 -22.04 -0.94
CA ILE A 217 -4.35 -21.83 -0.89
C ILE A 217 -4.68 -20.44 -1.45
N LEU A 218 -5.64 -20.40 -2.39
CA LEU A 218 -6.20 -19.11 -2.80
C LEU A 218 -7.18 -18.62 -1.74
N ARG A 219 -6.93 -17.42 -1.25
CA ARG A 219 -7.87 -16.76 -0.35
C ARG A 219 -9.16 -16.38 -1.09
N ILE A 220 -10.27 -16.45 -0.36
CA ILE A 220 -11.50 -15.81 -0.82
C ILE A 220 -11.32 -14.31 -0.67
N LYS A 221 -11.40 -13.56 -1.77
CA LYS A 221 -11.38 -12.10 -1.73
C LYS A 221 -12.71 -11.63 -1.14
N GLY A 222 -12.65 -11.02 0.01
CA GLY A 222 -13.79 -10.52 0.75
C GLY A 222 -13.59 -9.08 1.22
N ASP A 223 -14.44 -8.66 2.15
CA ASP A 223 -14.33 -7.36 2.78
C ASP A 223 -13.10 -7.25 3.70
N LYS A 224 -12.88 -6.08 4.24
CA LYS A 224 -11.78 -5.76 5.15
C LYS A 224 -11.79 -6.62 6.41
N LYS A 225 -12.99 -6.94 6.94
CA LYS A 225 -13.11 -7.76 8.17
C LYS A 225 -12.61 -9.18 7.93
N LEU A 226 -12.91 -9.75 6.75
CA LEU A 226 -12.37 -11.05 6.36
C LEU A 226 -10.85 -11.02 6.23
N LEU A 227 -10.30 -9.97 5.61
CA LEU A 227 -8.84 -9.81 5.51
C LEU A 227 -8.17 -9.72 6.90
N ILE A 228 -8.72 -8.93 7.82
CA ILE A 228 -8.21 -8.83 9.20
C ILE A 228 -8.28 -10.19 9.89
N LYS A 229 -9.39 -10.92 9.75
CA LYS A 229 -9.55 -12.27 10.32
C LYS A 229 -8.49 -13.24 9.78
N ASP A 230 -8.26 -13.24 8.48
CA ASP A 230 -7.27 -14.12 7.85
C ASP A 230 -5.85 -13.76 8.32
N LEU A 231 -5.53 -12.47 8.38
CA LEU A 231 -4.26 -12.00 8.89
C LEU A 231 -4.05 -12.38 10.36
N LEU A 232 -5.04 -12.20 11.23
CA LEU A 232 -4.94 -12.59 12.65
C LEU A 232 -4.73 -14.11 12.84
N ASN A 233 -5.20 -14.94 11.90
CA ASN A 233 -4.95 -16.38 11.87
C ASN A 233 -3.66 -16.77 11.14
N THR A 234 -2.76 -15.81 10.95
CA THR A 234 -1.50 -15.99 10.22
C THR A 234 -0.32 -15.78 11.16
N ARG A 235 0.66 -16.69 11.10
CA ARG A 235 1.90 -16.60 11.86
C ARG A 235 2.95 -15.71 11.18
N LEU A 236 2.91 -15.63 9.85
CA LEU A 236 3.97 -15.03 9.05
C LEU A 236 3.44 -14.34 7.80
N PHE A 237 3.81 -13.07 7.62
CA PHE A 237 3.62 -12.36 6.36
C PHE A 237 4.86 -12.53 5.49
N LEU A 238 4.72 -13.18 4.34
CA LEU A 238 5.80 -13.40 3.38
C LEU A 238 5.72 -12.39 2.24
N SER A 239 6.73 -11.56 2.08
CA SER A 239 6.81 -10.63 0.96
C SER A 239 8.25 -10.48 0.48
N PRO A 240 8.65 -11.16 -0.61
CA PRO A 240 9.99 -10.99 -1.16
C PRO A 240 10.31 -9.54 -1.50
N GLY A 241 9.29 -8.78 -1.92
CA GLY A 241 9.42 -7.38 -2.30
C GLY A 241 9.77 -7.17 -3.77
N HIS A 242 9.67 -5.91 -4.21
CA HIS A 242 9.96 -5.48 -5.56
C HIS A 242 10.45 -4.01 -5.55
N ILE A 243 11.44 -3.68 -6.37
CA ILE A 243 12.04 -2.32 -6.44
C ILE A 243 11.02 -1.22 -6.79
N GLY A 244 9.93 -1.56 -7.46
CA GLY A 244 8.83 -0.64 -7.76
C GLY A 244 7.82 -0.45 -6.64
N GLU A 245 7.99 -1.11 -5.49
CA GLU A 245 7.13 -0.95 -4.31
C GLU A 245 7.58 0.25 -3.49
N VAL A 246 6.84 1.35 -3.54
CA VAL A 246 7.23 2.60 -2.88
C VAL A 246 6.72 2.73 -1.45
N PHE A 247 5.70 1.95 -1.06
CA PHE A 247 5.13 1.98 0.30
C PHE A 247 4.85 0.59 0.90
N CYS A 248 4.20 -0.31 0.16
CA CYS A 248 3.69 -1.62 0.61
C CYS A 248 2.66 -1.52 1.75
N LEU A 249 1.44 -1.09 1.41
CA LEU A 249 0.33 -0.99 2.38
C LEU A 249 0.05 -2.34 3.06
N ALA A 250 0.11 -3.45 2.32
CA ALA A 250 -0.11 -4.80 2.87
C ALA A 250 0.88 -5.18 3.98
N ALA A 251 2.15 -4.74 3.88
CA ALA A 251 3.12 -4.95 4.94
C ALA A 251 2.81 -4.06 6.17
N GLU A 252 2.30 -2.84 5.97
CA GLU A 252 1.87 -1.97 7.07
C GLU A 252 0.63 -2.54 7.77
N GLU A 253 -0.33 -3.08 7.02
CA GLU A 253 -1.50 -3.80 7.56
C GLU A 253 -1.06 -4.99 8.43
N ALA A 254 -0.10 -5.79 7.97
CA ALA A 254 0.47 -6.90 8.75
C ALA A 254 1.16 -6.41 10.04
N ARG A 255 1.92 -5.32 9.96
CA ARG A 255 2.58 -4.71 11.13
C ARG A 255 1.60 -4.21 12.18
N GLU A 256 0.50 -3.56 11.75
CA GLU A 256 -0.55 -3.10 12.66
C GLU A 256 -1.27 -4.25 13.38
N LEU A 257 -1.31 -5.43 12.75
CA LEU A 257 -1.82 -6.66 13.38
C LEU A 257 -0.74 -7.47 14.11
N CYS A 258 0.46 -6.90 14.29
CA CYS A 258 1.59 -7.52 14.96
C CYS A 258 2.02 -8.87 14.35
N ILE A 259 1.97 -8.98 13.01
CA ILE A 259 2.40 -10.16 12.28
C ILE A 259 3.84 -9.96 11.82
N PRO A 260 4.78 -10.84 12.20
CA PRO A 260 6.16 -10.79 11.72
C PRO A 260 6.24 -10.91 10.19
N ILE A 261 7.22 -10.21 9.60
CA ILE A 261 7.42 -10.19 8.14
C ILE A 261 8.78 -10.81 7.80
N VAL A 262 8.81 -11.68 6.79
CA VAL A 262 10.06 -12.08 6.13
C VAL A 262 10.09 -11.53 4.71
N THR A 263 11.17 -10.83 4.38
CA THR A 263 11.34 -10.12 3.10
C THR A 263 12.77 -10.23 2.59
N MET A 264 12.98 -10.02 1.28
CA MET A 264 14.31 -9.77 0.69
C MET A 264 14.72 -8.28 0.81
N GLY A 265 13.91 -7.44 1.42
CA GLY A 265 14.22 -6.02 1.60
C GLY A 265 14.14 -5.18 0.33
N HIS A 266 13.56 -5.69 -0.76
CA HIS A 266 13.42 -4.90 -1.98
C HIS A 266 12.34 -3.82 -1.85
N GLY A 267 12.63 -2.66 -2.41
CA GLY A 267 11.70 -1.52 -2.36
C GLY A 267 11.54 -0.96 -0.93
N SER A 268 10.33 -0.50 -0.63
CA SER A 268 9.99 0.06 0.69
C SER A 268 9.91 -0.98 1.81
N LEU A 269 9.98 -2.27 1.51
CA LEU A 269 9.95 -3.33 2.53
C LEU A 269 11.16 -3.25 3.47
N TYR A 270 12.29 -2.71 3.01
CA TYR A 270 13.43 -2.41 3.88
C TYR A 270 13.08 -1.46 5.04
N GLU A 271 12.10 -0.57 4.84
CA GLU A 271 11.62 0.36 5.88
C GLU A 271 10.53 -0.24 6.77
N ARG A 272 9.96 -1.38 6.38
CA ARG A 272 8.84 -2.02 7.09
C ARG A 272 9.31 -3.05 8.11
N VAL A 273 10.53 -3.53 7.98
CA VAL A 273 11.07 -4.59 8.83
C VAL A 273 12.35 -4.11 9.51
N GLU A 274 12.38 -4.19 10.81
CA GLU A 274 13.60 -4.09 11.60
C GLU A 274 14.11 -5.50 11.85
N HIS A 275 15.23 -5.82 11.22
CA HIS A 275 15.81 -7.17 11.22
C HIS A 275 16.07 -7.68 12.65
N ASN A 276 15.65 -8.92 12.95
CA ASN A 276 15.68 -9.55 14.29
C ASN A 276 14.77 -8.90 15.35
N VAL A 277 14.03 -7.84 15.03
CA VAL A 277 13.16 -7.15 15.98
C VAL A 277 11.69 -7.31 15.63
N THR A 278 11.31 -6.99 14.39
CA THR A 278 9.92 -7.05 13.93
C THR A 278 9.69 -8.08 12.83
N GLY A 279 10.74 -8.79 12.45
CA GLY A 279 10.78 -9.77 11.37
C GLY A 279 12.19 -9.94 10.86
N TYR A 280 12.34 -10.44 9.64
CA TYR A 280 13.65 -10.70 9.06
C TYR A 280 13.79 -10.14 7.65
N ILE A 281 14.96 -9.55 7.38
CA ILE A 281 15.40 -9.16 6.04
C ILE A 281 16.44 -10.19 5.59
N ALA A 282 16.07 -11.00 4.62
CA ALA A 282 16.94 -12.05 4.05
C ALA A 282 17.91 -11.46 3.01
N GLN A 283 19.14 -11.93 3.00
CA GLN A 283 20.16 -11.52 2.04
C GLN A 283 20.14 -12.39 0.77
N ASN A 284 19.60 -13.61 0.88
CA ASN A 284 19.51 -14.59 -0.19
C ASN A 284 18.31 -15.54 0.04
N GLU A 285 18.05 -16.44 -0.92
CA GLU A 285 16.95 -17.39 -0.83
C GLU A 285 17.07 -18.32 0.39
N ASN A 286 18.27 -18.76 0.76
CA ASN A 286 18.46 -19.66 1.88
C ASN A 286 18.11 -18.99 3.21
N ASP A 287 18.48 -17.72 3.39
CA ASP A 287 18.07 -16.94 4.56
C ASP A 287 16.56 -16.75 4.59
N PHE A 288 15.93 -16.47 3.43
CA PHE A 288 14.48 -16.32 3.34
C PHE A 288 13.76 -17.59 3.78
N ILE A 289 14.24 -18.77 3.33
CA ILE A 289 13.70 -20.06 3.70
C ILE A 289 13.93 -20.34 5.20
N LYS A 290 15.15 -20.12 5.70
CA LYS A 290 15.52 -20.33 7.09
C LYS A 290 14.62 -19.50 8.02
N TYR A 291 14.59 -18.19 7.85
CA TYR A 291 13.80 -17.29 8.69
C TYR A 291 12.30 -17.58 8.65
N SER A 292 11.80 -18.02 7.48
CA SER A 292 10.41 -18.45 7.37
C SER A 292 10.13 -19.69 8.21
N ASN A 293 11.00 -20.69 8.15
CA ASN A 293 10.89 -21.91 8.94
C ASN A 293 11.05 -21.62 10.45
N ASP A 294 11.97 -20.75 10.83
CA ASP A 294 12.18 -20.35 12.22
C ASP A 294 10.88 -19.78 12.82
N ILE A 295 10.22 -18.83 12.14
CA ILE A 295 8.95 -18.26 12.64
C ILE A 295 7.81 -19.27 12.60
N LEU A 296 7.73 -20.11 11.57
CA LEU A 296 6.63 -21.07 11.43
C LEU A 296 6.70 -22.20 12.48
N ASN A 297 7.90 -22.62 12.89
CA ASN A 297 8.09 -23.80 13.72
C ASN A 297 8.44 -23.48 15.18
N ASP A 298 8.89 -22.26 15.48
CA ASP A 298 9.34 -21.86 16.82
C ASP A 298 8.38 -20.80 17.40
N ASP A 299 7.64 -21.21 18.43
CA ASP A 299 6.68 -20.34 19.13
C ASP A 299 7.35 -19.20 19.90
N GLU A 300 8.55 -19.41 20.44
CA GLU A 300 9.28 -18.39 21.19
C GLU A 300 9.76 -17.27 20.26
N ILE A 301 10.32 -17.63 19.09
CA ILE A 301 10.70 -16.67 18.06
C ILE A 301 9.48 -15.86 17.63
N PHE A 302 8.36 -16.54 17.30
CA PHE A 302 7.13 -15.86 16.90
C PHE A 302 6.63 -14.89 17.98
N ILE A 303 6.53 -15.34 19.23
CA ILE A 303 6.01 -14.52 20.35
C ILE A 303 6.91 -13.31 20.59
N ASN A 304 8.23 -13.47 20.53
CA ASN A 304 9.18 -12.38 20.72
C ASN A 304 9.03 -11.30 19.66
N LEU A 305 8.96 -11.69 18.39
CA LEU A 305 8.74 -10.74 17.28
C LEU A 305 7.38 -10.03 17.41
N LYS A 306 6.32 -10.76 17.78
CA LYS A 306 4.98 -10.22 18.01
C LYS A 306 4.95 -9.21 19.16
N LYS A 307 5.64 -9.49 20.27
CA LYS A 307 5.78 -8.56 21.42
C LYS A 307 6.47 -7.26 20.99
N ASN A 308 7.56 -7.35 20.24
CA ASN A 308 8.28 -6.20 19.73
C ASN A 308 7.40 -5.34 18.80
N LEU A 309 6.63 -5.97 17.92
CA LEU A 309 5.67 -5.30 17.04
C LEU A 309 4.60 -4.56 17.85
N LEU A 310 4.03 -5.20 18.88
CA LEU A 310 3.04 -4.58 19.74
C LEU A 310 3.61 -3.39 20.51
N GLN A 311 4.83 -3.50 21.05
CA GLN A 311 5.51 -2.38 21.70
C GLN A 311 5.67 -1.20 20.74
N LYS A 312 6.13 -1.46 19.49
CA LYS A 312 6.27 -0.41 18.49
C LYS A 312 4.93 0.19 18.04
N LYS A 313 3.87 -0.60 17.99
CA LYS A 313 2.50 -0.10 17.72
C LYS A 313 2.07 0.90 18.81
N ASN A 314 2.29 0.58 20.07
CA ASN A 314 1.87 1.40 21.20
C ASN A 314 2.71 2.69 21.39
N THR A 315 3.86 2.80 20.72
CA THR A 315 4.76 3.98 20.80
C THR A 315 4.63 4.93 19.61
N ARG A 316 3.73 4.66 18.66
CA ARG A 316 3.42 5.51 17.51
C ARG A 316 2.25 6.43 17.81
#